data_e764d4d07c58e752621376aa73e90650
#
_entry.id   e764d4d07c58e752621376aa73e90650
#
_cell.length_a   1.000
_cell.length_b   1.000
_cell.length_c   1.000
_cell.angle_alpha   90.00
_cell.angle_beta   90.00
_cell.angle_gamma   90.00
#
_symmetry.space_group_name_H-M   'P 1'
#
loop_
_entity.id
_entity.type
_entity.pdbx_description
1 polymer ?
#
loop_
_entity_poly.entity_id
_entity_poly.type
_entity_poly.pdbx_seq_one_letter_code
_entity_poly.pdbx_strand_id
1 'polypeptide(L)'
;VAENPYVDCIGHSEQQNYRYDYDLVTKAFAKNHKVVELNGNSVNVRRDGIPNMKLLLAACLKNGCPIARDTDAHSTTQLQGNMPPLLAMLEEMQFPQELVVNATRQNLVNELKLHGRICAEYIGGEIL
;
A
#
# COMPACT_ATOMS: atom_id res chain seq x y z
N VAL A 1 -2.59 -3.28 15.89
CA VAL A 1 -2.10 -3.67 14.55
C VAL A 1 -0.69 -3.17 14.34
N ALA A 2 -0.41 -1.88 14.53
CA ALA A 2 0.90 -1.28 14.24
C ALA A 2 2.08 -1.97 14.94
N GLU A 3 1.90 -2.42 16.17
CA GLU A 3 2.95 -3.07 16.98
C GLU A 3 2.95 -4.60 16.84
N ASN A 4 2.05 -5.17 16.04
CA ASN A 4 1.97 -6.61 15.87
C ASN A 4 3.06 -7.09 14.88
N PRO A 5 4.03 -7.93 15.29
CA PRO A 5 5.13 -8.37 14.43
C PRO A 5 4.69 -9.32 13.31
N TYR A 6 3.47 -9.85 13.37
CA TYR A 6 2.93 -10.76 12.37
C TYR A 6 2.07 -10.07 11.30
N VAL A 7 1.88 -8.77 11.41
CA VAL A 7 1.16 -7.96 10.42
C VAL A 7 2.15 -7.11 9.65
N ASP A 8 2.22 -7.28 8.35
CA ASP A 8 3.10 -6.51 7.46
C ASP A 8 2.30 -5.42 6.71
N CYS A 9 1.09 -5.75 6.27
CA CYS A 9 0.25 -4.85 5.48
C CYS A 9 -1.18 -4.83 6.01
N ILE A 10 -1.85 -3.69 5.89
CA ILE A 10 -3.27 -3.54 6.17
C ILE A 10 -4.05 -3.30 4.88
N GLY A 11 -5.04 -4.17 4.63
CA GLY A 11 -5.87 -4.14 3.42
C GLY A 11 -7.12 -3.28 3.56
N HIS A 12 -7.53 -2.64 2.44
CA HIS A 12 -8.74 -1.82 2.24
C HIS A 12 -9.20 -1.01 3.47
N SER A 13 -8.27 -0.40 4.17
CA SER A 13 -8.55 0.31 5.43
C SER A 13 -9.24 1.67 5.23
N GLU A 14 -9.40 2.11 3.97
CA GLU A 14 -10.12 3.32 3.58
C GLU A 14 -11.65 3.17 3.59
N GLN A 15 -12.17 1.94 3.73
CA GLN A 15 -13.61 1.71 3.69
C GLN A 15 -14.34 2.49 4.78
N GLN A 16 -15.54 2.98 4.47
CA GLN A 16 -16.32 3.83 5.39
C GLN A 16 -16.65 3.17 6.74
N ASN A 17 -16.67 1.85 6.78
CA ASN A 17 -16.92 1.08 8.01
C ASN A 17 -15.74 1.10 8.98
N TYR A 18 -14.55 1.49 8.51
CA TYR A 18 -13.32 1.54 9.30
C TYR A 18 -12.90 3.00 9.50
N ARG A 19 -13.53 3.66 10.47
CA ARG A 19 -13.18 5.04 10.82
C ARG A 19 -12.12 5.05 11.90
N TYR A 20 -10.98 5.66 11.61
CA TYR A 20 -9.87 5.86 12.53
C TYR A 20 -9.12 7.15 12.21
N ASP A 21 -8.27 7.58 13.10
CA ASP A 21 -7.39 8.72 12.88
C ASP A 21 -6.24 8.31 11.95
N TYR A 22 -6.33 8.71 10.67
CA TYR A 22 -5.34 8.38 9.65
C TYR A 22 -3.96 8.94 9.99
N ASP A 23 -3.88 10.13 10.58
CA ASP A 23 -2.58 10.74 10.92
C ASP A 23 -1.89 9.95 12.05
N LEU A 24 -2.62 9.65 13.10
CA LEU A 24 -2.10 8.87 14.23
C LEU A 24 -1.65 7.47 13.79
N VAL A 25 -2.48 6.79 12.99
CA VAL A 25 -2.23 5.40 12.60
C VAL A 25 -1.10 5.31 11.58
N THR A 26 -1.05 6.16 10.56
CA THR A 26 0.03 6.14 9.57
C THR A 26 1.38 6.52 10.17
N LYS A 27 1.41 7.40 11.17
CA LYS A 27 2.62 7.69 11.95
C LYS A 27 3.12 6.46 12.71
N ALA A 28 2.21 5.71 13.34
CA ALA A 28 2.55 4.47 14.03
C ALA A 28 3.00 3.38 13.04
N PHE A 29 2.38 3.31 11.85
CA PHE A 29 2.75 2.38 10.78
C PHE A 29 4.13 2.68 10.24
N ALA A 30 4.45 3.94 9.91
CA ALA A 30 5.77 4.34 9.46
C ALA A 30 6.87 3.95 10.48
N LYS A 31 6.61 4.20 11.77
CA LYS A 31 7.53 3.84 12.86
C LYS A 31 7.79 2.33 12.95
N ASN A 32 6.78 1.51 12.67
CA ASN A 32 6.82 0.05 12.83
C ASN A 32 6.94 -0.69 11.48
N HIS A 33 7.32 0.01 10.41
CA HIS A 33 7.47 -0.56 9.05
C HIS A 33 6.21 -1.32 8.59
N LYS A 34 5.03 -0.74 8.78
CA LYS A 34 3.77 -1.31 8.28
C LYS A 34 3.37 -0.63 6.99
N VAL A 35 2.85 -1.43 6.07
CA VAL A 35 2.44 -1.00 4.74
C VAL A 35 0.92 -0.81 4.69
N VAL A 36 0.46 0.23 4.02
CA VAL A 36 -0.96 0.44 3.72
C VAL A 36 -1.24 -0.01 2.30
N GLU A 37 -2.24 -0.87 2.12
CA GLU A 37 -2.72 -1.25 0.79
C GLU A 37 -3.47 -0.09 0.14
N LEU A 38 -3.15 0.18 -1.12
CA LEU A 38 -3.95 0.98 -2.04
C LEU A 38 -4.66 0.03 -3.01
N ASN A 39 -5.93 -0.27 -2.71
CA ASN A 39 -6.70 -1.31 -3.37
C ASN A 39 -7.42 -0.80 -4.61
N GLY A 40 -7.11 -1.38 -5.79
CA GLY A 40 -7.67 -0.99 -7.08
C GLY A 40 -9.13 -1.31 -7.25
N ASN A 41 -9.59 -2.42 -6.69
CA ASN A 41 -10.99 -2.80 -6.76
C ASN A 41 -11.89 -1.85 -5.95
N SER A 42 -11.36 -1.28 -4.87
CA SER A 42 -12.08 -0.27 -4.08
C SER A 42 -12.48 0.96 -4.89
N VAL A 43 -11.67 1.38 -5.85
CA VAL A 43 -11.99 2.54 -6.72
C VAL A 43 -13.20 2.25 -7.61
N ASN A 44 -13.41 1.01 -8.00
CA ASN A 44 -14.49 0.62 -8.90
C ASN A 44 -15.77 0.22 -8.16
N VAL A 45 -15.66 -0.56 -7.09
CA VAL A 45 -16.82 -1.16 -6.41
C VAL A 45 -17.18 -0.50 -5.08
N ARG A 46 -16.26 0.28 -4.49
CA ARG A 46 -16.44 0.97 -3.20
C ARG A 46 -16.18 2.46 -3.32
N ARG A 47 -16.81 3.09 -4.32
CA ARG A 47 -16.56 4.50 -4.69
C ARG A 47 -16.81 5.50 -3.55
N ASP A 48 -17.63 5.16 -2.59
CA ASP A 48 -17.87 5.93 -1.38
C ASP A 48 -16.63 6.01 -0.45
N GLY A 49 -15.69 5.08 -0.60
CA GLY A 49 -14.40 5.09 0.09
C GLY A 49 -13.32 5.98 -0.54
N ILE A 50 -13.51 6.48 -1.79
CA ILE A 50 -12.50 7.28 -2.49
C ILE A 50 -12.07 8.53 -1.71
N PRO A 51 -12.96 9.31 -1.09
CA PRO A 51 -12.54 10.45 -0.27
C PRO A 51 -11.64 10.03 0.91
N ASN A 52 -11.95 8.92 1.57
CA ASN A 52 -11.14 8.37 2.65
C ASN A 52 -9.79 7.87 2.14
N MET A 53 -9.75 7.24 0.95
CA MET A 53 -8.50 6.81 0.31
C MET A 53 -7.56 8.00 0.07
N LYS A 54 -8.08 9.13 -0.45
CA LYS A 54 -7.29 10.36 -0.63
C LYS A 54 -6.78 10.92 0.71
N LEU A 55 -7.60 10.91 1.76
CA LEU A 55 -7.18 11.34 3.10
C LEU A 55 -6.11 10.42 3.70
N LEU A 56 -6.29 9.12 3.53
CA LEU A 56 -5.31 8.11 3.99
C LEU A 56 -3.98 8.27 3.26
N LEU A 57 -3.99 8.44 1.94
CA LEU A 57 -2.78 8.69 1.15
C LEU A 57 -2.08 10.00 1.55
N ALA A 58 -2.85 11.07 1.82
CA ALA A 58 -2.28 12.32 2.30
C ALA A 58 -1.59 12.15 3.66
N ALA A 59 -2.17 11.34 4.56
CA ALA A 59 -1.56 11.00 5.84
C ALA A 59 -0.32 10.11 5.67
N CYS A 60 -0.34 9.14 4.76
CA CYS A 60 0.83 8.33 4.40
C CYS A 60 1.97 9.19 3.90
N LEU A 61 1.69 10.12 2.98
CA LEU A 61 2.68 11.06 2.45
C LEU A 61 3.29 11.93 3.54
N LYS A 62 2.43 12.52 4.39
CA LYS A 62 2.87 13.38 5.52
C LYS A 62 3.79 12.65 6.48
N ASN A 63 3.49 11.39 6.79
CA ASN A 63 4.18 10.62 7.83
C ASN A 63 5.28 9.68 7.28
N GLY A 64 5.49 9.64 5.95
CA GLY A 64 6.43 8.72 5.32
C GLY A 64 6.01 7.25 5.47
N CYS A 65 4.70 6.98 5.55
CA CYS A 65 4.17 5.64 5.66
C CYS A 65 4.15 4.97 4.28
N PRO A 66 4.79 3.80 4.11
CA PRO A 66 4.83 3.11 2.83
C PRO A 66 3.46 2.55 2.44
N ILE A 67 3.24 2.48 1.13
CA ILE A 67 2.05 1.87 0.54
C ILE A 67 2.41 0.73 -0.41
N ALA A 68 1.52 -0.25 -0.54
CA ALA A 68 1.50 -1.21 -1.62
C ALA A 68 0.28 -0.96 -2.50
N ARG A 69 0.45 -1.00 -3.82
CA ARG A 69 -0.65 -0.89 -4.79
C ARG A 69 -0.93 -2.23 -5.42
N ASP A 70 -2.18 -2.60 -5.52
CA ASP A 70 -2.60 -3.81 -6.22
C ASP A 70 -3.94 -3.62 -6.93
N THR A 71 -4.34 -4.63 -7.68
CA THR A 71 -5.59 -4.57 -8.44
C THR A 71 -6.76 -5.15 -7.66
N ASP A 72 -6.51 -6.03 -6.69
CA ASP A 72 -7.53 -6.88 -6.05
C ASP A 72 -8.48 -7.48 -7.11
N ALA A 73 -7.89 -7.95 -8.22
CA ALA A 73 -8.66 -8.39 -9.38
C ALA A 73 -9.23 -9.79 -9.18
N HIS A 74 -10.53 -9.93 -9.44
CA HIS A 74 -11.27 -11.20 -9.42
C HIS A 74 -11.61 -11.69 -10.84
N SER A 75 -11.17 -10.94 -11.86
CA SER A 75 -11.32 -11.26 -13.28
C SER A 75 -10.22 -10.63 -14.12
N THR A 76 -10.03 -11.12 -15.36
CA THR A 76 -9.06 -10.54 -16.30
C THR A 76 -9.35 -9.07 -16.64
N THR A 77 -10.62 -8.70 -16.72
CA THR A 77 -11.05 -7.32 -16.97
C THR A 77 -10.65 -6.40 -15.80
N GLN A 78 -10.82 -6.86 -14.57
CA GLN A 78 -10.40 -6.12 -13.38
C GLN A 78 -8.88 -6.01 -13.28
N LEU A 79 -8.14 -7.05 -13.67
CA LEU A 79 -6.67 -6.99 -13.70
C LEU A 79 -6.16 -5.84 -14.58
N GLN A 80 -6.80 -5.60 -15.71
CA GLN A 80 -6.46 -4.52 -16.63
C GLN A 80 -7.03 -3.17 -16.19
N GLY A 81 -8.25 -3.16 -15.64
CA GLY A 81 -9.03 -1.93 -15.39
C GLY A 81 -8.80 -1.29 -14.02
N ASN A 82 -8.37 -2.06 -12.99
CA ASN A 82 -8.29 -1.54 -11.64
C ASN A 82 -7.01 -0.72 -11.35
N MET A 83 -5.92 -0.97 -12.07
CA MET A 83 -4.65 -0.27 -11.84
C MET A 83 -4.63 1.18 -12.36
N PRO A 84 -5.11 1.52 -13.57
CA PRO A 84 -4.99 2.87 -14.10
C PRO A 84 -5.57 3.98 -13.20
N PRO A 85 -6.75 3.83 -12.56
CA PRO A 85 -7.26 4.84 -11.64
C PRO A 85 -6.38 5.09 -10.43
N LEU A 86 -5.72 4.04 -9.89
CA LEU A 86 -4.79 4.18 -8.78
C LEU A 86 -3.54 4.96 -9.20
N LEU A 87 -2.99 4.65 -10.36
CA LEU A 87 -1.82 5.35 -10.89
C LEU A 87 -2.11 6.83 -11.11
N ALA A 88 -3.27 7.15 -11.68
CA ALA A 88 -3.72 8.54 -11.86
C ALA A 88 -3.86 9.27 -10.51
N MET A 89 -4.37 8.62 -9.48
CA MET A 89 -4.50 9.20 -8.13
C MET A 89 -3.12 9.46 -7.50
N LEU A 90 -2.17 8.53 -7.62
CA LEU A 90 -0.82 8.72 -7.12
C LEU A 90 -0.09 9.84 -7.84
N GLU A 91 -0.28 9.95 -9.17
CA GLU A 91 0.28 11.03 -9.99
C GLU A 91 -0.32 12.39 -9.61
N GLU A 92 -1.66 12.49 -9.48
CA GLU A 92 -2.36 13.70 -9.01
C GLU A 92 -1.81 14.19 -7.67
N MET A 93 -1.53 13.27 -6.75
CA MET A 93 -1.00 13.58 -5.43
C MET A 93 0.51 13.73 -5.37
N GLN A 94 1.22 13.58 -6.49
CA GLN A 94 2.69 13.57 -6.55
C GLN A 94 3.31 12.61 -5.53
N PHE A 95 2.71 11.43 -5.37
CA PHE A 95 3.12 10.46 -4.38
C PHE A 95 4.50 9.88 -4.73
N PRO A 96 5.50 9.93 -3.82
CA PRO A 96 6.87 9.55 -4.13
C PRO A 96 6.98 8.03 -4.36
N GLN A 97 7.67 7.65 -5.44
CA GLN A 97 7.80 6.26 -5.86
C GLN A 97 8.55 5.40 -4.83
N GLU A 98 9.44 5.99 -4.06
CA GLU A 98 10.19 5.34 -2.99
C GLU A 98 9.32 4.87 -1.83
N LEU A 99 8.15 5.49 -1.62
CA LEU A 99 7.15 5.06 -0.64
C LEU A 99 6.17 4.00 -1.18
N VAL A 100 6.27 3.64 -2.46
CA VAL A 100 5.47 2.56 -3.05
C VAL A 100 6.30 1.28 -3.05
N VAL A 101 6.06 0.40 -2.08
CA VAL A 101 6.92 -0.79 -1.82
C VAL A 101 6.99 -1.75 -2.99
N ASN A 102 5.96 -1.83 -3.81
CA ASN A 102 5.93 -2.67 -5.01
C ASN A 102 6.02 -1.86 -6.33
N ALA A 103 6.56 -0.64 -6.29
CA ALA A 103 6.82 0.13 -7.51
C ALA A 103 7.95 -0.50 -8.33
N THR A 104 8.95 -1.04 -7.66
CA THR A 104 10.07 -1.74 -8.27
C THR A 104 10.37 -3.03 -7.50
N ARG A 105 11.05 -3.98 -8.17
CA ARG A 105 11.56 -5.19 -7.50
C ARG A 105 12.45 -4.84 -6.31
N GLN A 106 13.29 -3.83 -6.46
CA GLN A 106 14.23 -3.43 -5.40
C GLN A 106 13.50 -2.87 -4.17
N ASN A 107 12.46 -2.05 -4.36
CA ASN A 107 11.63 -1.54 -3.25
C ASN A 107 11.00 -2.70 -2.47
N LEU A 108 10.40 -3.65 -3.20
CA LEU A 108 9.75 -4.81 -2.58
C LEU A 108 10.75 -5.68 -1.80
N VAL A 109 11.91 -5.96 -2.38
CA VAL A 109 12.97 -6.73 -1.72
C VAL A 109 13.46 -6.04 -0.46
N ASN A 110 13.63 -4.72 -0.50
CA ASN A 110 14.05 -3.94 0.67
C ASN A 110 13.01 -4.01 1.79
N GLU A 111 11.72 -3.86 1.45
CA GLU A 111 10.62 -3.96 2.41
C GLU A 111 10.55 -5.35 3.05
N LEU A 112 10.60 -6.41 2.25
CA LEU A 112 10.59 -7.78 2.75
C LEU A 112 11.77 -8.10 3.67
N LYS A 113 12.94 -7.49 3.43
CA LYS A 113 14.10 -7.58 4.33
C LYS A 113 13.84 -6.92 5.68
N LEU A 114 13.23 -5.73 5.69
CA LEU A 114 12.87 -5.03 6.93
C LEU A 114 11.95 -5.86 7.82
N HIS A 115 11.07 -6.66 7.19
CA HIS A 115 10.16 -7.58 7.90
C HIS A 115 10.78 -8.94 8.23
N GLY A 116 12.05 -9.18 7.87
CA GLY A 116 12.69 -10.49 8.05
C GLY A 116 12.06 -11.61 7.24
N ARG A 117 11.39 -11.30 6.12
CA ARG A 117 10.65 -12.26 5.28
C ARG A 117 11.52 -12.88 4.18
N ILE A 118 12.66 -12.27 3.88
CA ILE A 118 13.60 -12.79 2.87
C ILE A 118 14.97 -12.94 3.51
N CYS A 119 15.54 -14.16 3.43
CA CYS A 119 16.92 -14.41 3.73
C CYS A 119 17.82 -13.92 2.58
N ALA A 120 19.03 -13.47 2.89
CA ALA A 120 19.99 -12.95 1.90
C ALA A 120 20.30 -13.95 0.77
N GLU A 121 20.18 -15.24 1.04
CA GLU A 121 20.39 -16.35 0.10
C GLU A 121 19.40 -16.37 -1.07
N TYR A 122 18.16 -15.86 -0.86
CA TYR A 122 17.14 -15.79 -1.92
C TYR A 122 17.31 -14.59 -2.86
N ILE A 123 18.21 -13.68 -2.58
CA ILE A 123 18.39 -12.45 -3.35
C ILE A 123 19.44 -12.62 -4.46
N GLY A 124 20.36 -13.58 -4.32
CA GLY A 124 21.38 -13.92 -5.31
C GLY A 124 20.96 -14.99 -6.33
N GLY A 125 19.83 -15.67 -6.12
CA GLY A 125 19.26 -16.61 -7.08
C GLY A 125 18.45 -15.86 -8.13
N GLU A 126 18.63 -16.19 -9.41
CA GLU A 126 17.81 -15.74 -10.51
C GLU A 126 16.35 -16.16 -10.28
N ILE A 127 15.60 -15.32 -9.60
CA ILE A 127 14.15 -15.38 -9.66
C ILE A 127 13.75 -14.48 -10.82
N LEU A 128 13.43 -15.15 -11.90
CA LEU A 128 12.82 -14.57 -13.10
C LEU A 128 11.50 -13.88 -12.75
#